data_27bd4bc6038448fa759d84822a8bd363
#
_entry.id   27bd4bc6038448fa759d84822a8bd363
#
_cell.length_a   1.000
_cell.length_b   1.000
_cell.length_c   1.000
_cell.angle_alpha   90.00
_cell.angle_beta   90.00
_cell.angle_gamma   90.00
#
_symmetry.space_group_name_H-M   'P 1'
#
loop_
_entity.id
_entity.type
_entity.pdbx_description
1 polymer ?
#
loop_
_entity_poly.entity_id
_entity_poly.type
_entity_poly.pdbx_seq_one_letter_code
_entity_poly.pdbx_strand_id
1 'polypeptide(L)'
;MKKLSEVCKITGLSRRALQGYDQMGLLSPTAKTEAGYWLYDDEAIKKLIVIKIFTEAGYTREHVKELLDAPVINLANEYDLLVFALREEQRHIEGIIRTIRLFK
;
A
#
# COMPACT_ATOMS: atom_id res chain seq x y z
N MET A 1 -18.51 -7.86 6.49
CA MET A 1 -17.41 -7.93 5.51
C MET A 1 -17.81 -7.27 4.21
N LYS A 2 -16.84 -6.80 3.45
CA LYS A 2 -17.09 -6.09 2.19
C LYS A 2 -16.66 -6.95 1.00
N LYS A 3 -17.40 -6.81 -0.10
CA LYS A 3 -17.10 -7.52 -1.34
C LYS A 3 -15.89 -6.88 -2.05
N LEU A 4 -15.23 -7.68 -2.89
CA LEU A 4 -14.07 -7.26 -3.67
C LEU A 4 -14.28 -5.92 -4.40
N SER A 5 -15.41 -5.75 -5.08
CA SER A 5 -15.73 -4.53 -5.83
C SER A 5 -15.78 -3.29 -4.92
N GLU A 6 -16.34 -3.43 -3.73
CA GLU A 6 -16.44 -2.36 -2.75
C GLU A 6 -15.06 -2.04 -2.17
N VAL A 7 -14.26 -3.06 -1.88
CA VAL A 7 -12.88 -2.90 -1.38
C VAL A 7 -12.01 -2.17 -2.41
N CYS A 8 -12.17 -2.48 -3.69
CA CYS A 8 -11.47 -1.76 -4.76
C CYS A 8 -11.82 -0.26 -4.76
N LYS A 9 -13.08 0.08 -4.54
CA LYS A 9 -13.52 1.49 -4.45
C LYS A 9 -12.93 2.20 -3.23
N ILE A 10 -12.92 1.53 -2.08
CA ILE A 10 -12.40 2.11 -0.83
C ILE A 10 -10.90 2.33 -0.90
N THR A 11 -10.16 1.35 -1.37
CA THR A 11 -8.69 1.38 -1.36
C THR A 11 -8.06 2.02 -2.59
N GLY A 12 -8.80 2.11 -3.68
CA GLY A 12 -8.26 2.54 -4.97
C GLY A 12 -7.39 1.48 -5.65
N LEU A 13 -7.32 0.27 -5.10
CA LEU A 13 -6.59 -0.84 -5.71
C LEU A 13 -7.44 -1.53 -6.77
N SER A 14 -6.78 -2.06 -7.80
CA SER A 14 -7.48 -2.78 -8.86
C SER A 14 -7.84 -4.20 -8.43
N ARG A 15 -8.85 -4.76 -9.07
CA ARG A 15 -9.22 -6.17 -8.90
C ARG A 15 -8.02 -7.08 -9.18
N ARG A 16 -7.25 -6.77 -10.22
CA ARG A 16 -6.05 -7.52 -10.59
C ARG A 16 -4.98 -7.49 -9.50
N ALA A 17 -4.80 -6.33 -8.84
CA ALA A 17 -3.86 -6.21 -7.73
C ALA A 17 -4.27 -7.12 -6.57
N LEU A 18 -5.55 -7.10 -6.19
CA LEU A 18 -6.05 -7.94 -5.09
C LEU A 18 -5.90 -9.43 -5.41
N GLN A 19 -6.14 -9.83 -6.66
CA GLN A 19 -5.91 -11.21 -7.11
C GLN A 19 -4.43 -11.58 -7.03
N GLY A 20 -3.54 -10.69 -7.43
CA GLY A 20 -2.10 -10.90 -7.34
C GLY A 20 -1.61 -11.02 -5.90
N TYR A 21 -2.16 -10.24 -4.99
CA TYR A 21 -1.81 -10.31 -3.56
C TYR A 21 -2.22 -11.65 -2.95
N ASP A 22 -3.38 -12.18 -3.35
CA ASP A 22 -3.83 -13.51 -2.93
C ASP A 22 -2.88 -14.59 -3.45
N GLN A 23 -2.54 -14.54 -4.73
CA GLN A 23 -1.68 -15.54 -5.38
C GLN A 23 -0.29 -15.61 -4.73
N MET A 24 0.30 -14.48 -4.37
CA MET A 24 1.62 -14.45 -3.77
C MET A 24 1.62 -14.60 -2.24
N GLY A 25 0.45 -14.73 -1.63
CA GLY A 25 0.34 -14.87 -0.19
C GLY A 25 0.58 -13.59 0.59
N LEU A 26 0.48 -12.43 -0.05
CA LEU A 26 0.63 -11.13 0.63
C LEU A 26 -0.60 -10.79 1.44
N LEU A 27 -1.78 -10.91 0.84
CA LEU A 27 -3.05 -10.75 1.52
C LEU A 27 -4.14 -11.52 0.76
N SER A 28 -4.82 -12.40 1.46
CA SER A 28 -5.92 -13.18 0.92
C SER A 28 -7.26 -12.67 1.45
N PRO A 29 -8.38 -12.92 0.75
CA PRO A 29 -9.69 -12.58 1.28
C PRO A 29 -9.92 -13.29 2.62
N THR A 30 -10.65 -12.62 3.51
CA THR A 30 -10.99 -13.15 4.83
C THR A 30 -11.91 -14.37 4.71
N ALA A 31 -12.83 -14.32 3.74
CA ALA A 31 -13.82 -15.38 3.51
C ALA A 31 -14.28 -15.36 2.04
N LYS A 32 -14.99 -16.39 1.66
CA LYS A 32 -15.65 -16.47 0.36
C LYS A 32 -17.10 -16.86 0.58
N THR A 33 -18.01 -16.35 -0.25
CA THR A 33 -19.41 -16.76 -0.23
C THR A 33 -19.55 -18.14 -0.90
N GLU A 34 -20.71 -18.76 -0.75
CA GLU A 34 -21.01 -20.02 -1.45
C GLU A 34 -20.89 -19.87 -2.97
N ALA A 35 -21.22 -18.71 -3.49
CA ALA A 35 -21.08 -18.40 -4.92
C ALA A 35 -19.64 -18.09 -5.34
N GLY A 36 -18.67 -18.11 -4.42
CA GLY A 36 -17.27 -17.88 -4.70
C GLY A 36 -16.83 -16.42 -4.68
N TYR A 37 -17.69 -15.49 -4.23
CA TYR A 37 -17.29 -14.07 -4.09
C TYR A 37 -16.36 -13.87 -2.92
N TRP A 38 -15.32 -13.06 -3.13
CA TRP A 38 -14.34 -12.74 -2.10
C TRP A 38 -14.86 -11.66 -1.16
N LEU A 39 -14.64 -11.87 0.14
CA LEU A 39 -15.03 -10.94 1.21
C LEU A 39 -13.81 -10.56 2.03
N TYR A 40 -13.75 -9.29 2.43
CA TYR A 40 -12.66 -8.74 3.24
C TYR A 40 -13.23 -8.08 4.49
N ASP A 41 -12.64 -8.40 5.63
CA ASP A 41 -12.98 -7.73 6.89
C ASP A 41 -12.22 -6.42 7.04
N ASP A 42 -12.49 -5.68 8.14
CA ASP A 42 -11.86 -4.38 8.38
C ASP A 42 -10.35 -4.48 8.55
N GLU A 43 -9.85 -5.55 9.18
CA GLU A 43 -8.41 -5.77 9.34
C GLU A 43 -7.73 -6.01 8.00
N ALA A 44 -8.36 -6.78 7.13
CA ALA A 44 -7.84 -7.02 5.78
C ALA A 44 -7.79 -5.71 4.98
N ILE A 45 -8.82 -4.86 5.09
CA ILE A 45 -8.86 -3.56 4.41
C ILE A 45 -7.76 -2.64 4.91
N LYS A 46 -7.52 -2.60 6.23
CA LYS A 46 -6.41 -1.82 6.80
C LYS A 46 -5.06 -2.28 6.25
N LYS A 47 -4.84 -3.59 6.16
CA LYS A 47 -3.61 -4.13 5.57
C LYS A 47 -3.46 -3.78 4.10
N LEU A 48 -4.56 -3.76 3.34
CA LEU A 48 -4.54 -3.33 1.94
C LEU A 48 -4.14 -1.87 1.81
N ILE A 49 -4.57 -1.01 2.71
CA ILE A 49 -4.17 0.41 2.73
C ILE A 49 -2.67 0.53 3.00
N VAL A 50 -2.13 -0.26 3.93
CA VAL A 50 -0.69 -0.32 4.20
C VAL A 50 0.08 -0.75 2.94
N ILE A 51 -0.37 -1.81 2.29
CA ILE A 51 0.22 -2.30 1.04
C ILE A 51 0.24 -1.19 -0.02
N LYS A 52 -0.88 -0.48 -0.17
CA LYS A 52 -1.00 0.61 -1.13
C LYS A 52 0.02 1.72 -0.85
N ILE A 53 0.14 2.16 0.40
CA ILE A 53 1.05 3.23 0.81
C ILE A 53 2.49 2.87 0.42
N PHE A 54 2.97 1.70 0.82
CA PHE A 54 4.35 1.31 0.59
C PHE A 54 4.64 0.99 -0.88
N THR A 55 3.72 0.33 -1.58
CA THR A 55 3.92 0.03 -3.01
C THR A 55 3.91 1.31 -3.86
N GLU A 56 3.07 2.29 -3.55
CA GLU A 56 3.11 3.61 -4.21
C GLU A 56 4.43 4.34 -3.94
N ALA A 57 5.03 4.12 -2.79
CA ALA A 57 6.33 4.69 -2.43
C ALA A 57 7.52 3.94 -3.07
N GLY A 58 7.27 2.87 -3.82
CA GLY A 58 8.30 2.12 -4.51
C GLY A 58 8.76 0.84 -3.84
N TYR A 59 8.16 0.45 -2.72
CA TYR A 59 8.48 -0.82 -2.07
C TYR A 59 7.99 -1.99 -2.92
N THR A 60 8.76 -3.07 -2.96
CA THR A 60 8.33 -4.30 -3.61
C THR A 60 7.25 -5.00 -2.79
N ARG A 61 6.43 -5.82 -3.42
CA ARG A 61 5.41 -6.61 -2.71
C ARG A 61 6.05 -7.54 -1.68
N GLU A 62 7.19 -8.11 -1.99
CA GLU A 62 7.95 -8.99 -1.09
C GLU A 62 8.40 -8.22 0.16
N HIS A 63 8.91 -7.01 0.00
CA HIS A 63 9.32 -6.17 1.12
C HIS A 63 8.11 -5.79 2.00
N VAL A 64 6.99 -5.44 1.38
CA VAL A 64 5.75 -5.12 2.13
C VAL A 64 5.27 -6.35 2.92
N LYS A 65 5.37 -7.54 2.34
CA LYS A 65 5.02 -8.78 3.04
C LYS A 65 5.86 -8.96 4.30
N GLU A 66 7.17 -8.73 4.21
CA GLU A 66 8.06 -8.77 5.37
C GLU A 66 7.64 -7.77 6.45
N LEU A 67 7.26 -6.56 6.05
CA LEU A 67 6.80 -5.53 6.98
C LEU A 67 5.50 -5.94 7.69
N LEU A 68 4.56 -6.54 6.97
CA LEU A 68 3.28 -6.98 7.54
C LEU A 68 3.46 -8.17 8.50
N ASP A 69 4.45 -9.01 8.25
CA ASP A 69 4.75 -10.17 9.09
C ASP A 69 5.62 -9.80 10.31
N ALA A 70 6.22 -8.60 10.30
CA ALA A 70 7.06 -8.10 11.38
C ALA A 70 6.23 -7.57 12.56
N PRO A 71 6.84 -7.39 13.75
CA PRO A 71 6.16 -6.73 14.87
C PRO A 71 5.65 -5.33 14.50
N VAL A 72 4.53 -4.91 15.08
CA VAL A 72 3.88 -3.62 14.80
C VAL A 72 4.85 -2.43 14.97
N ILE A 73 5.76 -2.51 15.93
CA ILE A 73 6.74 -1.44 16.15
C ILE A 73 7.65 -1.22 14.95
N ASN A 74 7.98 -2.28 14.22
CA ASN A 74 8.80 -2.17 13.01
C ASN A 74 8.06 -1.43 11.91
N LEU A 75 6.75 -1.64 11.78
CA LEU A 75 5.92 -0.93 10.81
C LEU A 75 5.86 0.57 11.13
N ALA A 76 5.71 0.95 12.41
CA ALA A 76 5.72 2.35 12.83
C ALA A 76 7.05 3.03 12.48
N ASN A 77 8.17 2.34 12.72
CA ASN A 77 9.50 2.84 12.36
C ASN A 77 9.64 3.03 10.85
N GLU A 78 9.12 2.10 10.05
CA GLU A 78 9.15 2.22 8.59
C GLU A 78 8.32 3.41 8.08
N TYR A 79 7.18 3.70 8.70
CA TYR A 79 6.40 4.89 8.37
C TYR A 79 7.22 6.16 8.60
N ASP A 80 7.91 6.26 9.73
CA ASP A 80 8.73 7.44 10.05
C ASP A 80 9.87 7.60 9.05
N LEU A 81 10.55 6.52 8.70
CA LEU A 81 11.61 6.52 7.70
C LEU A 81 11.08 6.93 6.32
N LEU A 82 9.91 6.43 5.94
CA LEU A 82 9.28 6.76 4.67
C LEU A 82 8.89 8.24 4.61
N VAL A 83 8.29 8.77 5.67
CA VAL A 83 7.94 10.20 5.74
C VAL A 83 9.20 11.05 5.60
N PHE A 84 10.30 10.69 6.28
CA PHE A 84 11.57 11.41 6.16
C PHE A 84 12.08 11.38 4.71
N ALA A 85 12.10 10.22 4.08
CA ALA A 85 12.56 10.07 2.70
C ALA A 85 11.71 10.88 1.71
N LEU A 86 10.38 10.86 1.88
CA LEU A 86 9.46 11.63 1.02
C LEU A 86 9.66 13.13 1.18
N ARG A 87 9.93 13.62 2.38
CA ARG A 87 10.21 15.04 2.61
C ARG A 87 11.53 15.47 1.99
N GLU A 88 12.56 14.62 2.03
CA GLU A 88 13.83 14.89 1.37
C GLU A 88 13.66 14.94 -0.16
N GLU A 89 12.89 14.03 -0.72
CA GLU A 89 12.56 14.03 -2.14
C GLU A 89 11.79 15.29 -2.52
N GLN A 90 10.83 15.71 -1.70
CA GLN A 90 10.06 16.94 -1.91
C GLN A 90 10.97 18.17 -1.94
N ARG A 91 11.92 18.30 -1.02
CA ARG A 91 12.88 19.39 -1.01
C ARG A 91 13.73 19.39 -2.26
N HIS A 92 14.18 18.23 -2.70
CA HIS A 92 14.97 18.09 -3.92
C HIS A 92 14.19 18.57 -5.14
N ILE A 93 12.94 18.14 -5.28
CA ILE A 93 12.05 18.56 -6.37
C ILE A 93 11.83 20.07 -6.34
N GLU A 94 11.53 20.63 -5.19
CA GLU A 94 11.37 22.08 -5.02
C GLU A 94 12.62 22.86 -5.39
N GLY A 95 13.80 22.31 -5.07
CA GLY A 95 15.09 22.89 -5.47
C GLY A 95 15.26 22.94 -6.98
N ILE A 96 14.89 21.89 -7.68
CA ILE A 96 14.93 21.84 -9.15
C ILE A 96 14.02 22.89 -9.74
N ILE A 97 12.78 22.99 -9.27
CA ILE A 97 11.79 23.98 -9.73
C ILE A 97 12.33 25.39 -9.53
N ARG A 98 12.92 25.68 -8.37
CA ARG A 98 13.49 26.99 -8.05
C ARG A 98 14.61 27.33 -9.01
N THR A 99 15.49 26.39 -9.30
CA THR A 99 16.58 26.57 -10.26
C THR A 99 16.06 26.90 -11.65
N ILE A 100 15.05 26.18 -12.13
CA ILE A 100 14.41 26.44 -13.42
C ILE A 100 13.88 27.88 -13.49
N ARG A 101 13.19 28.32 -12.43
CA ARG A 101 12.61 29.67 -12.37
C ARG A 101 13.67 30.77 -12.41
N LEU A 102 14.87 30.52 -11.83
CA LEU A 102 15.96 31.49 -11.86
C LEU A 102 16.54 31.68 -13.26
N PHE A 103 16.52 30.67 -14.08
CA PHE A 103 17.12 30.69 -15.43
C PHE A 103 16.11 30.78 -16.57
N LYS A 104 14.84 30.93 -16.25
CA LYS A 104 13.77 31.01 -17.26
C LYS A 104 13.61 32.39 -17.87
#